data_f38324910f9363afeed63bd0df6e0372
#
_entry.id   f38324910f9363afeed63bd0df6e0372
#
_cell.length_a   1.000
_cell.length_b   1.000
_cell.length_c   1.000
_cell.angle_alpha   90.00
_cell.angle_beta   90.00
_cell.angle_gamma   90.00
#
_symmetry.space_group_name_H-M   'P 1'
#
loop_
_entity.id
_entity.type
_entity.pdbx_description
1 polymer ?
#
loop_
_entity_poly.entity_id
_entity_poly.type
_entity_poly.pdbx_seq_one_letter_code
_entity_poly.pdbx_strand_id
1 'polypeptide(L)'
;MKPNNKMLFIGITGGVGAGKSEILSYIRKHYKCEIYLSDEVAHLVKLPGTECFDKLVKLLGAEILDENGQINKKVMADKIFADKSLLKQVNEIVHPAVKEYLLEHLELARQSGEVELFCVEAALLIETGYGSLVDEMWYIYADEEVRAKRLKSARGYTDEKIQRIMASQLSEEQFRQASNFVIDNSGALAESYRQIDKKLEAYTWQE
;
A
#
# COMPACT_ATOMS: atom_id res chain seq x y z
N MET A 1 -28.36 4.10 -11.57
CA MET A 1 -28.53 3.20 -10.42
C MET A 1 -27.29 3.35 -9.57
N LYS A 2 -27.38 3.79 -8.31
CA LYS A 2 -26.25 3.76 -7.39
C LYS A 2 -25.91 2.28 -7.15
N PRO A 3 -24.65 1.84 -7.21
CA PRO A 3 -24.31 0.49 -6.86
C PRO A 3 -24.70 0.28 -5.40
N ASN A 4 -25.44 -0.78 -5.14
CA ASN A 4 -25.83 -1.21 -3.79
C ASN A 4 -24.58 -1.88 -3.15
N ASN A 5 -23.52 -1.10 -2.91
CA ASN A 5 -22.26 -1.62 -2.42
C ASN A 5 -22.26 -1.63 -0.92
N LYS A 6 -22.41 -2.83 -0.37
CA LYS A 6 -22.29 -3.11 1.05
C LYS A 6 -20.90 -2.81 1.61
N MET A 7 -19.88 -2.72 0.78
CA MET A 7 -18.49 -2.42 1.12
C MET A 7 -17.75 -1.90 -0.11
N LEU A 8 -16.89 -0.89 0.05
CA LEU A 8 -16.07 -0.32 -1.02
C LEU A 8 -14.61 -0.79 -0.85
N PHE A 9 -14.05 -1.39 -1.90
CA PHE A 9 -12.65 -1.78 -1.94
C PHE A 9 -11.80 -0.67 -2.59
N ILE A 10 -10.97 -0.01 -1.79
CA ILE A 10 -10.18 1.14 -2.20
C ILE A 10 -8.69 0.79 -2.23
N GLY A 11 -8.04 1.04 -3.37
CA GLY A 11 -6.58 1.09 -3.46
C GLY A 11 -6.08 2.51 -3.15
N ILE A 12 -5.15 2.65 -2.22
CA ILE A 12 -4.60 3.95 -1.83
C ILE A 12 -3.12 4.00 -2.22
N THR A 13 -2.79 4.93 -3.09
CA THR A 13 -1.43 5.12 -3.58
C THR A 13 -1.00 6.60 -3.47
N GLY A 14 0.27 6.86 -3.75
CA GLY A 14 0.82 8.22 -3.71
C GLY A 14 2.30 8.23 -3.39
N GLY A 15 2.96 9.28 -3.82
CA GLY A 15 4.40 9.42 -3.67
C GLY A 15 4.88 9.46 -2.22
N VAL A 16 6.16 9.21 -2.02
CA VAL A 16 6.81 9.35 -0.72
C VAL A 16 6.65 10.79 -0.22
N GLY A 17 6.31 10.97 1.05
CA GLY A 17 6.06 12.29 1.64
C GLY A 17 4.68 12.89 1.34
N ALA A 18 3.81 12.22 0.57
CA ALA A 18 2.46 12.72 0.29
C ALA A 18 1.52 12.73 1.51
N GLY A 19 1.86 12.00 2.59
CA GLY A 19 1.06 11.98 3.82
C GLY A 19 -0.01 10.89 3.85
N LYS A 20 0.19 9.77 3.14
CA LYS A 20 -0.73 8.63 3.14
C LYS A 20 -1.10 8.16 4.54
N SER A 21 -0.14 8.08 5.46
CA SER A 21 -0.37 7.62 6.84
C SER A 21 -1.38 8.48 7.60
N GLU A 22 -1.37 9.81 7.39
CA GLU A 22 -2.33 10.73 8.00
C GLU A 22 -3.74 10.50 7.44
N ILE A 23 -3.85 10.33 6.13
CA ILE A 23 -5.13 10.03 5.47
C ILE A 23 -5.69 8.68 5.95
N LEU A 24 -4.86 7.65 6.01
CA LEU A 24 -5.26 6.34 6.53
C LEU A 24 -5.66 6.38 8.01
N SER A 25 -4.96 7.17 8.82
CA SER A 25 -5.30 7.39 10.22
C SER A 25 -6.67 8.06 10.37
N TYR A 26 -6.96 9.05 9.51
CA TYR A 26 -8.27 9.69 9.48
C TYR A 26 -9.39 8.71 9.13
N ILE A 27 -9.22 7.94 8.04
CA ILE A 27 -10.18 6.94 7.60
C ILE A 27 -10.44 5.92 8.71
N ARG A 28 -9.37 5.40 9.35
CA ARG A 28 -9.47 4.42 10.44
C ARG A 28 -10.28 4.93 11.63
N LYS A 29 -10.19 6.23 11.91
CA LYS A 29 -10.86 6.86 13.06
C LYS A 29 -12.35 7.16 12.81
N HIS A 30 -12.74 7.41 11.56
CA HIS A 30 -14.04 7.98 11.23
C HIS A 30 -14.97 7.04 10.47
N TYR A 31 -14.45 5.92 9.95
CA TYR A 31 -15.22 4.96 9.14
C TYR A 31 -15.02 3.53 9.65
N LYS A 32 -16.04 2.68 9.45
CA LYS A 32 -15.93 1.24 9.69
C LYS A 32 -15.06 0.62 8.59
N CYS A 33 -13.77 0.50 8.85
CA CYS A 33 -12.82 0.11 7.82
C CYS A 33 -11.81 -0.92 8.28
N GLU A 34 -11.34 -1.71 7.32
CA GLU A 34 -10.11 -2.48 7.41
C GLU A 34 -9.06 -1.87 6.50
N ILE A 35 -7.84 -1.69 7.01
CA ILE A 35 -6.73 -1.08 6.28
C ILE A 35 -5.53 -2.00 6.31
N TYR A 36 -5.09 -2.39 5.13
CA TYR A 36 -3.93 -3.24 4.90
C TYR A 36 -2.80 -2.45 4.24
N LEU A 37 -1.65 -2.41 4.89
CA LEU A 37 -0.43 -1.89 4.30
C LEU A 37 0.29 -3.04 3.61
N SER A 38 0.46 -2.98 2.30
CA SER A 38 1.04 -4.10 1.53
C SER A 38 2.44 -4.51 2.01
N ASP A 39 3.22 -3.57 2.54
CA ASP A 39 4.53 -3.86 3.13
C ASP A 39 4.42 -4.70 4.42
N GLU A 40 3.38 -4.46 5.24
CA GLU A 40 3.10 -5.25 6.43
C GLU A 40 2.58 -6.64 6.06
N VAL A 41 1.66 -6.72 5.08
CA VAL A 41 1.17 -8.00 4.55
C VAL A 41 2.32 -8.81 3.95
N ALA A 42 3.22 -8.17 3.18
CA ALA A 42 4.41 -8.82 2.65
C ALA A 42 5.36 -9.32 3.76
N HIS A 43 5.27 -8.79 4.98
CA HIS A 43 5.95 -9.35 6.12
C HIS A 43 5.22 -10.57 6.67
N LEU A 44 3.91 -10.49 6.82
CA LEU A 44 3.08 -11.59 7.35
C LEU A 44 3.18 -12.86 6.50
N VAL A 45 3.07 -12.74 5.18
CA VAL A 45 3.15 -13.91 4.28
C VAL A 45 4.53 -14.56 4.26
N LYS A 46 5.57 -13.91 4.80
CA LYS A 46 6.92 -14.44 4.92
C LYS A 46 7.25 -15.02 6.31
N LEU A 47 6.25 -15.15 7.19
CA LEU A 47 6.45 -15.77 8.50
C LEU A 47 6.59 -17.29 8.38
N PRO A 48 7.34 -17.95 9.28
CA PRO A 48 7.44 -19.41 9.32
C PRO A 48 6.07 -20.09 9.33
N GLY A 49 5.93 -21.15 8.54
CA GLY A 49 4.67 -21.89 8.41
C GLY A 49 3.78 -21.43 7.27
N THR A 50 4.16 -20.39 6.51
CA THR A 50 3.47 -20.00 5.29
C THR A 50 4.10 -20.64 4.05
N GLU A 51 3.30 -20.90 3.02
CA GLU A 51 3.82 -21.43 1.75
C GLU A 51 4.83 -20.48 1.08
N CYS A 52 4.63 -19.17 1.23
CA CYS A 52 5.57 -18.15 0.74
C CYS A 52 6.93 -18.27 1.43
N PHE A 53 6.95 -18.47 2.75
CA PHE A 53 8.18 -18.70 3.51
C PHE A 53 8.94 -19.91 2.98
N ASP A 54 8.26 -21.06 2.82
CA ASP A 54 8.88 -22.30 2.35
C ASP A 54 9.48 -22.15 0.94
N LYS A 55 8.73 -21.48 0.03
CA LYS A 55 9.22 -21.17 -1.33
C LYS A 55 10.46 -20.27 -1.31
N LEU A 56 10.49 -19.26 -0.43
CA LEU A 56 11.64 -18.36 -0.31
C LEU A 56 12.87 -19.07 0.27
N VAL A 57 12.70 -19.90 1.29
CA VAL A 57 13.80 -20.70 1.85
C VAL A 57 14.34 -21.69 0.81
N LYS A 58 13.46 -22.31 0.03
CA LYS A 58 13.86 -23.19 -1.08
C LYS A 58 14.64 -22.45 -2.18
N LEU A 59 14.24 -21.23 -2.50
CA LEU A 59 14.88 -20.40 -3.53
C LEU A 59 16.23 -19.84 -3.06
N LEU A 60 16.26 -19.29 -1.84
CA LEU A 60 17.37 -18.50 -1.35
C LEU A 60 18.32 -19.26 -0.42
N GLY A 61 17.97 -20.50 0.01
CA GLY A 61 18.73 -21.29 0.95
C GLY A 61 18.42 -20.97 2.42
N ALA A 62 18.74 -21.92 3.30
CA ALA A 62 18.48 -21.78 4.74
C ALA A 62 19.36 -20.70 5.41
N GLU A 63 20.42 -20.26 4.77
CA GLU A 63 21.30 -19.19 5.25
C GLU A 63 20.61 -17.82 5.38
N ILE A 64 19.42 -17.65 4.79
CA ILE A 64 18.61 -16.44 5.00
C ILE A 64 17.88 -16.43 6.34
N LEU A 65 17.90 -17.54 7.09
CA LEU A 65 17.22 -17.64 8.38
C LEU A 65 18.13 -17.16 9.53
N ASP A 66 17.50 -16.55 10.52
CA ASP A 66 18.13 -16.25 11.79
C ASP A 66 18.10 -17.45 12.75
N GLU A 67 18.63 -17.27 13.97
CA GLU A 67 18.68 -18.29 15.02
C GLU A 67 17.30 -18.75 15.50
N ASN A 68 16.26 -17.96 15.25
CA ASN A 68 14.86 -18.26 15.59
C ASN A 68 14.09 -18.90 14.41
N GLY A 69 14.77 -19.19 13.30
CA GLY A 69 14.16 -19.74 12.09
C GLY A 69 13.32 -18.75 11.31
N GLN A 70 13.47 -17.44 11.55
CA GLN A 70 12.79 -16.37 10.80
C GLN A 70 13.69 -15.82 9.69
N ILE A 71 13.07 -15.28 8.63
CA ILE A 71 13.85 -14.65 7.56
C ILE A 71 14.57 -13.40 8.08
N ASN A 72 15.90 -13.44 8.06
CA ASN A 72 16.76 -12.29 8.31
C ASN A 72 16.68 -11.31 7.12
N LYS A 73 15.96 -10.20 7.33
CA LYS A 73 15.72 -9.18 6.28
C LYS A 73 17.01 -8.67 5.64
N LYS A 74 18.08 -8.51 6.42
CA LYS A 74 19.35 -8.00 5.92
C LYS A 74 20.03 -9.04 5.02
N VAL A 75 20.17 -10.28 5.49
CA VAL A 75 20.80 -11.36 4.72
C VAL A 75 20.03 -11.61 3.43
N MET A 76 18.70 -11.66 3.49
CA MET A 76 17.86 -11.79 2.31
C MET A 76 18.06 -10.63 1.33
N ALA A 77 18.07 -9.39 1.83
CA ALA A 77 18.27 -8.20 1.00
C ALA A 77 19.65 -8.21 0.34
N ASP A 78 20.72 -8.48 1.09
CA ASP A 78 22.09 -8.54 0.56
C ASP A 78 22.20 -9.58 -0.57
N LYS A 79 21.56 -10.75 -0.40
CA LYS A 79 21.52 -11.80 -1.41
C LYS A 79 20.79 -11.40 -2.68
N ILE A 80 19.62 -10.74 -2.54
CA ILE A 80 18.81 -10.26 -3.66
C ILE A 80 19.54 -9.13 -4.41
N PHE A 81 20.22 -8.22 -3.69
CA PHE A 81 20.96 -7.12 -4.31
C PHE A 81 22.20 -7.62 -5.08
N ALA A 82 22.80 -8.72 -4.67
CA ALA A 82 23.93 -9.32 -5.36
C ALA A 82 23.54 -9.98 -6.70
N ASP A 83 22.28 -10.40 -6.85
CA ASP A 83 21.76 -11.04 -8.06
C ASP A 83 20.36 -10.53 -8.41
N LYS A 84 20.30 -9.69 -9.47
CA LYS A 84 19.03 -9.13 -9.95
C LYS A 84 18.00 -10.18 -10.43
N SER A 85 18.47 -11.38 -10.82
CA SER A 85 17.54 -12.46 -11.21
C SER A 85 16.77 -12.99 -9.99
N LEU A 86 17.38 -13.02 -8.82
CA LEU A 86 16.73 -13.40 -7.56
C LEU A 86 15.65 -12.42 -7.15
N LEU A 87 15.86 -11.12 -7.38
CA LEU A 87 14.83 -10.11 -7.09
C LEU A 87 13.52 -10.42 -7.85
N LYS A 88 13.63 -10.74 -9.14
CA LYS A 88 12.46 -11.10 -9.95
C LYS A 88 11.77 -12.36 -9.40
N GLN A 89 12.53 -13.43 -9.12
CA GLN A 89 11.99 -14.68 -8.60
C GLN A 89 11.34 -14.50 -7.21
N VAL A 90 11.95 -13.70 -6.34
CA VAL A 90 11.35 -13.35 -5.03
C VAL A 90 10.04 -12.61 -5.20
N ASN A 91 9.97 -11.64 -6.12
CA ASN A 91 8.73 -10.92 -6.40
C ASN A 91 7.64 -11.84 -6.98
N GLU A 92 8.01 -12.80 -7.83
CA GLU A 92 7.09 -13.82 -8.38
C GLU A 92 6.52 -14.75 -7.29
N ILE A 93 7.18 -14.88 -6.14
CA ILE A 93 6.68 -15.62 -4.98
C ILE A 93 5.86 -14.72 -4.06
N VAL A 94 6.39 -13.54 -3.72
CA VAL A 94 5.80 -12.67 -2.68
C VAL A 94 4.53 -11.95 -3.16
N HIS A 95 4.52 -11.42 -4.41
CA HIS A 95 3.36 -10.65 -4.89
C HIS A 95 2.07 -11.48 -4.96
N PRO A 96 2.09 -12.72 -5.50
CA PRO A 96 0.90 -13.58 -5.47
C PRO A 96 0.43 -13.88 -4.04
N ALA A 97 1.35 -14.18 -3.12
CA ALA A 97 1.01 -14.48 -1.73
C ALA A 97 0.37 -13.28 -1.02
N VAL A 98 0.89 -12.07 -1.25
CA VAL A 98 0.27 -10.83 -0.73
C VAL A 98 -1.13 -10.64 -1.31
N LYS A 99 -1.29 -10.84 -2.62
CA LYS A 99 -2.58 -10.71 -3.29
C LYS A 99 -3.60 -11.71 -2.75
N GLU A 100 -3.22 -12.97 -2.60
CA GLU A 100 -4.06 -14.03 -2.06
C GLU A 100 -4.51 -13.70 -0.64
N TYR A 101 -3.58 -13.31 0.23
CA TYR A 101 -3.89 -12.86 1.59
C TYR A 101 -4.92 -11.72 1.61
N LEU A 102 -4.72 -10.70 0.76
CA LEU A 102 -5.63 -9.56 0.70
C LEU A 102 -7.02 -9.94 0.18
N LEU A 103 -7.11 -10.83 -0.83
CA LEU A 103 -8.39 -11.30 -1.37
C LEU A 103 -9.16 -12.17 -0.39
N GLU A 104 -8.47 -13.01 0.37
CA GLU A 104 -9.08 -13.79 1.45
C GLU A 104 -9.70 -12.89 2.52
N HIS A 105 -8.95 -11.89 3.00
CA HIS A 105 -9.44 -10.94 4.01
C HIS A 105 -10.54 -10.03 3.47
N LEU A 106 -10.48 -9.64 2.18
CA LEU A 106 -11.55 -8.92 1.50
C LEU A 106 -12.87 -9.72 1.54
N GLU A 107 -12.79 -11.02 1.27
CA GLU A 107 -13.97 -11.89 1.29
C GLU A 107 -14.52 -12.07 2.72
N LEU A 108 -13.64 -12.23 3.71
CA LEU A 108 -14.03 -12.27 5.13
C LEU A 108 -14.73 -10.98 5.56
N ALA A 109 -14.18 -9.82 5.17
CA ALA A 109 -14.78 -8.52 5.45
C ALA A 109 -16.16 -8.36 4.77
N ARG A 110 -16.32 -8.88 3.54
CA ARG A 110 -17.64 -8.93 2.86
C ARG A 110 -18.65 -9.78 3.60
N GLN A 111 -18.23 -10.93 4.07
CA GLN A 111 -19.11 -11.87 4.78
C GLN A 111 -19.54 -11.36 6.15
N SER A 112 -18.67 -10.61 6.84
CA SER A 112 -19.00 -10.01 8.14
C SER A 112 -20.14 -8.98 8.03
N GLY A 113 -20.18 -8.24 6.92
CA GLY A 113 -21.14 -7.15 6.71
C GLY A 113 -20.91 -5.93 7.62
N GLU A 114 -19.83 -5.92 8.41
CA GLU A 114 -19.52 -4.86 9.37
C GLU A 114 -18.60 -3.78 8.80
N VAL A 115 -17.90 -4.09 7.69
CA VAL A 115 -16.90 -3.23 7.06
C VAL A 115 -17.52 -2.42 5.92
N GLU A 116 -17.38 -1.11 5.98
CA GLU A 116 -17.80 -0.18 4.94
C GLU A 116 -16.70 0.06 3.91
N LEU A 117 -15.45 0.17 4.38
CA LEU A 117 -14.28 0.42 3.55
C LEU A 117 -13.21 -0.65 3.77
N PHE A 118 -12.82 -1.32 2.71
CA PHE A 118 -11.63 -2.18 2.69
C PHE A 118 -10.53 -1.45 1.91
N CYS A 119 -9.47 -1.05 2.59
CA CYS A 119 -8.42 -0.21 2.01
C CYS A 119 -7.10 -0.98 1.93
N VAL A 120 -6.47 -0.95 0.77
CA VAL A 120 -5.11 -1.46 0.57
C VAL A 120 -4.19 -0.31 0.17
N GLU A 121 -3.12 -0.11 0.94
CA GLU A 121 -2.08 0.88 0.64
C GLU A 121 -0.83 0.19 0.14
N ALA A 122 -0.32 0.65 -1.00
CA ALA A 122 1.01 0.31 -1.49
C ALA A 122 1.59 1.44 -2.36
N ALA A 123 2.91 1.58 -2.30
CA ALA A 123 3.62 2.51 -3.16
C ALA A 123 3.58 2.12 -4.65
N LEU A 124 3.52 0.82 -4.94
CA LEU A 124 3.55 0.24 -6.29
C LEU A 124 2.20 -0.38 -6.70
N LEU A 125 1.10 0.12 -6.15
CA LEU A 125 -0.23 -0.47 -6.33
C LEU A 125 -0.69 -0.47 -7.80
N ILE A 126 -0.31 0.56 -8.53
CA ILE A 126 -0.62 0.72 -9.95
C ILE A 126 0.20 -0.28 -10.77
N GLU A 127 1.52 -0.31 -10.55
CA GLU A 127 2.46 -1.15 -11.30
C GLU A 127 2.24 -2.65 -11.06
N THR A 128 1.72 -3.01 -9.91
CA THR A 128 1.41 -4.41 -9.55
C THR A 128 0.01 -4.87 -10.00
N GLY A 129 -0.73 -4.01 -10.73
CA GLY A 129 -1.96 -4.38 -11.40
C GLY A 129 -3.20 -4.44 -10.49
N TYR A 130 -3.17 -3.80 -9.32
CA TYR A 130 -4.33 -3.75 -8.42
C TYR A 130 -5.48 -2.92 -8.97
N GLY A 131 -5.25 -2.06 -9.97
CA GLY A 131 -6.30 -1.25 -10.58
C GLY A 131 -7.51 -2.03 -11.12
N SER A 132 -7.32 -3.31 -11.49
CA SER A 132 -8.41 -4.19 -11.92
C SER A 132 -9.12 -4.93 -10.77
N LEU A 133 -8.64 -4.80 -9.54
CA LEU A 133 -9.16 -5.51 -8.37
C LEU A 133 -9.96 -4.60 -7.46
N VAL A 134 -9.57 -3.33 -7.38
CA VAL A 134 -10.21 -2.33 -6.51
C VAL A 134 -11.41 -1.70 -7.20
N ASP A 135 -12.42 -1.34 -6.42
CA ASP A 135 -13.56 -0.57 -6.93
C ASP A 135 -13.14 0.85 -7.28
N GLU A 136 -12.24 1.43 -6.47
CA GLU A 136 -11.65 2.75 -6.71
C GLU A 136 -10.15 2.77 -6.35
N MET A 137 -9.38 3.50 -7.19
CA MET A 137 -7.99 3.85 -6.90
C MET A 137 -7.94 5.32 -6.44
N TRP A 138 -7.44 5.54 -5.22
CA TRP A 138 -7.28 6.87 -4.64
C TRP A 138 -5.82 7.30 -4.63
N TYR A 139 -5.54 8.43 -5.24
CA TYR A 139 -4.22 9.04 -5.27
C TYR A 139 -4.11 10.13 -4.20
N ILE A 140 -3.20 9.95 -3.25
CA ILE A 140 -2.85 11.00 -2.30
C ILE A 140 -1.77 11.87 -2.95
N TYR A 141 -2.17 13.04 -3.37
CA TYR A 141 -1.30 14.06 -3.96
C TYR A 141 -0.79 15.01 -2.88
N ALA A 142 0.42 15.47 -3.04
CA ALA A 142 0.94 16.67 -2.40
C ALA A 142 2.04 17.28 -3.28
N ASP A 143 2.11 18.60 -3.31
CA ASP A 143 3.13 19.34 -4.05
C ASP A 143 4.53 18.83 -3.72
N GLU A 144 5.40 18.84 -4.73
CA GLU A 144 6.77 18.32 -4.60
C GLU A 144 7.55 19.04 -3.50
N GLU A 145 7.42 20.37 -3.41
CA GLU A 145 8.05 21.17 -2.34
C GLU A 145 7.53 20.79 -0.95
N VAL A 146 6.24 20.53 -0.82
CA VAL A 146 5.61 20.09 0.44
C VAL A 146 6.12 18.71 0.83
N ARG A 147 6.20 17.79 -0.12
CA ARG A 147 6.74 16.44 0.08
C ARG A 147 8.21 16.50 0.52
N ALA A 148 9.02 17.30 -0.18
CA ALA A 148 10.43 17.49 0.15
C ALA A 148 10.61 18.03 1.55
N LYS A 149 9.85 19.07 1.93
CA LYS A 149 9.87 19.65 3.27
C LYS A 149 9.51 18.62 4.36
N ARG A 150 8.46 17.83 4.13
CA ARG A 150 8.04 16.75 5.04
C ARG A 150 9.12 15.68 5.22
N LEU A 151 9.78 15.27 4.14
CA LEU A 151 10.84 14.27 4.16
C LEU A 151 12.10 14.76 4.88
N LYS A 152 12.47 16.03 4.70
CA LYS A 152 13.57 16.67 5.45
C LYS A 152 13.27 16.69 6.95
N SER A 153 12.10 17.19 7.32
CA SER A 153 11.75 17.36 8.74
C SER A 153 11.51 16.04 9.46
N ALA A 154 10.81 15.08 8.85
CA ALA A 154 10.41 13.84 9.50
C ALA A 154 11.46 12.73 9.42
N ARG A 155 12.32 12.72 8.39
CA ARG A 155 13.27 11.63 8.12
C ARG A 155 14.73 12.08 7.99
N GLY A 156 15.01 13.38 8.04
CA GLY A 156 16.35 13.93 7.89
C GLY A 156 16.98 13.64 6.51
N TYR A 157 16.17 13.47 5.45
CA TYR A 157 16.70 13.15 4.12
C TYR A 157 17.36 14.38 3.51
N THR A 158 18.48 14.15 2.78
CA THR A 158 19.14 15.19 1.99
C THR A 158 18.38 15.46 0.70
N ASP A 159 18.63 16.61 0.06
CA ASP A 159 17.98 16.99 -1.20
C ASP A 159 18.25 15.97 -2.31
N GLU A 160 19.49 15.49 -2.42
CA GLU A 160 19.88 14.50 -3.43
C GLU A 160 19.14 13.17 -3.23
N LYS A 161 18.95 12.75 -1.96
CA LYS A 161 18.19 11.54 -1.65
C LYS A 161 16.72 11.71 -2.01
N ILE A 162 16.13 12.88 -1.69
CA ILE A 162 14.73 13.20 -1.99
C ILE A 162 14.50 13.19 -3.50
N GLN A 163 15.34 13.90 -4.25
CA GLN A 163 15.24 13.92 -5.73
C GLN A 163 15.35 12.53 -6.35
N ARG A 164 16.30 11.71 -5.86
CA ARG A 164 16.47 10.32 -6.35
C ARG A 164 15.23 9.48 -6.10
N ILE A 165 14.64 9.58 -4.90
CA ILE A 165 13.44 8.83 -4.55
C ILE A 165 12.26 9.30 -5.43
N MET A 166 12.06 10.62 -5.59
CA MET A 166 10.97 11.16 -6.37
C MET A 166 11.11 10.79 -7.86
N ALA A 167 12.32 10.84 -8.39
CA ALA A 167 12.60 10.47 -9.78
C ALA A 167 12.40 8.96 -10.07
N SER A 168 12.42 8.11 -9.06
CA SER A 168 12.17 6.67 -9.20
C SER A 168 10.68 6.28 -9.11
N GLN A 169 9.79 7.24 -8.85
CA GLN A 169 8.35 7.02 -8.76
C GLN A 169 7.64 7.36 -10.06
N LEU A 170 6.39 6.95 -10.19
CA LEU A 170 5.52 7.40 -11.27
C LEU A 170 5.40 8.93 -11.27
N SER A 171 5.22 9.51 -12.45
CA SER A 171 4.90 10.93 -12.57
C SER A 171 3.52 11.25 -12.00
N GLU A 172 3.28 12.51 -11.66
CA GLU A 172 1.96 12.96 -11.23
C GLU A 172 0.87 12.60 -12.26
N GLU A 173 1.17 12.80 -13.53
CA GLU A 173 0.25 12.48 -14.62
C GLU A 173 -0.12 10.99 -14.64
N GLN A 174 0.85 10.10 -14.46
CA GLN A 174 0.61 8.65 -14.41
C GLN A 174 -0.24 8.25 -13.19
N PHE A 175 0.02 8.85 -12.02
CA PHE A 175 -0.83 8.64 -10.86
C PHE A 175 -2.26 9.10 -11.10
N ARG A 176 -2.47 10.30 -11.68
CA ARG A 176 -3.80 10.85 -11.96
C ARG A 176 -4.56 10.00 -12.98
N GLN A 177 -3.90 9.55 -14.04
CA GLN A 177 -4.53 8.71 -15.07
C GLN A 177 -4.97 7.34 -14.54
N ALA A 178 -4.24 6.79 -13.58
CA ALA A 178 -4.54 5.49 -12.98
C ALA A 178 -5.54 5.57 -11.81
N SER A 179 -5.99 6.77 -11.42
CA SER A 179 -6.79 6.97 -10.22
C SER A 179 -8.18 7.53 -10.52
N ASN A 180 -9.18 7.05 -9.77
CA ASN A 180 -10.55 7.51 -9.86
C ASN A 180 -10.83 8.74 -8.99
N PHE A 181 -10.00 8.93 -7.95
CA PHE A 181 -10.12 10.03 -7.01
C PHE A 181 -8.75 10.52 -6.57
N VAL A 182 -8.59 11.84 -6.50
CA VAL A 182 -7.35 12.49 -6.04
C VAL A 182 -7.67 13.29 -4.80
N ILE A 183 -6.91 13.05 -3.73
CA ILE A 183 -6.95 13.82 -2.50
C ILE A 183 -5.76 14.76 -2.50
N ASP A 184 -6.00 16.05 -2.60
CA ASP A 184 -4.94 17.05 -2.44
C ASP A 184 -4.63 17.23 -0.96
N ASN A 185 -3.42 16.81 -0.60
CA ASN A 185 -2.87 16.91 0.75
C ASN A 185 -1.68 17.89 0.82
N SER A 186 -1.66 18.89 -0.07
CA SER A 186 -0.61 19.94 -0.06
C SER A 186 -0.84 20.96 1.05
N GLY A 187 -2.11 21.23 1.38
CA GLY A 187 -2.54 22.24 2.33
C GLY A 187 -2.78 21.73 3.76
N ALA A 188 -3.78 22.30 4.40
CA ALA A 188 -4.20 21.90 5.74
C ALA A 188 -4.91 20.54 5.73
N LEU A 189 -4.59 19.66 6.68
CA LEU A 189 -5.18 18.32 6.78
C LEU A 189 -6.72 18.33 6.81
N ALA A 190 -7.32 19.35 7.47
CA ALA A 190 -8.78 19.50 7.49
C ALA A 190 -9.42 19.61 6.10
N GLU A 191 -8.67 20.09 5.10
CA GLU A 191 -9.16 20.16 3.73
C GLU A 191 -9.11 18.81 3.03
N SER A 192 -8.04 18.05 3.28
CA SER A 192 -7.93 16.67 2.81
C SER A 192 -9.04 15.79 3.41
N TYR A 193 -9.35 15.97 4.69
CA TYR A 193 -10.44 15.25 5.36
C TYR A 193 -11.80 15.58 4.77
N ARG A 194 -12.08 16.86 4.49
CA ARG A 194 -13.34 17.28 3.82
C ARG A 194 -13.49 16.69 2.42
N GLN A 195 -12.39 16.51 1.68
CA GLN A 195 -12.44 15.83 0.37
C GLN A 195 -12.84 14.36 0.53
N ILE A 196 -12.32 13.66 1.55
CA ILE A 196 -12.68 12.27 1.85
C ILE A 196 -14.16 12.17 2.23
N ASP A 197 -14.61 12.98 3.19
CA ASP A 197 -15.99 12.96 3.68
C ASP A 197 -16.98 13.22 2.54
N LYS A 198 -16.74 14.27 1.75
CA LYS A 198 -17.55 14.60 0.58
C LYS A 198 -17.59 13.48 -0.47
N LYS A 199 -16.46 12.78 -0.67
CA LYS A 199 -16.40 11.65 -1.60
C LYS A 199 -17.24 10.49 -1.09
N LEU A 200 -17.13 10.18 0.20
CA LEU A 200 -17.80 9.05 0.83
C LEU A 200 -19.29 9.30 1.10
N GLU A 201 -19.74 10.57 1.24
CA GLU A 201 -21.17 10.92 1.30
C GLU A 201 -21.97 10.44 0.08
N ALA A 202 -21.30 10.22 -1.06
CA ALA A 202 -21.95 9.68 -2.25
C ALA A 202 -22.31 8.19 -2.14
N TYR A 203 -21.74 7.48 -1.17
CA TYR A 203 -22.02 6.08 -0.89
C TYR A 203 -23.06 5.97 0.22
N THR A 204 -24.05 5.11 0.02
CA THR A 204 -25.02 4.77 1.06
C THR A 204 -24.65 3.43 1.66
N TRP A 205 -24.19 3.46 2.90
CA TRP A 205 -23.97 2.24 3.69
C TRP A 205 -25.34 1.73 4.18
N GLN A 206 -25.61 0.42 4.05
CA GLN A 206 -26.82 -0.17 4.63
C GLN A 206 -26.61 -0.29 6.14
N GLU A 207 -27.55 0.25 6.93
CA GLU A 207 -27.66 0.01 8.37
C GLU A 207 -28.04 -1.42 8.69
#